data_885b972a13ac4a1d03e25bc9ff268c7c
#
_entry.id   885b972a13ac4a1d03e25bc9ff268c7c
#
_cell.length_a   1.000
_cell.length_b   1.000
_cell.length_c   1.000
_cell.angle_alpha   90.00
_cell.angle_beta   90.00
_cell.angle_gamma   90.00
#
_symmetry.space_group_name_H-M   'P 1'
#
loop_
_entity.id
_entity.type
_entity.pdbx_description
1 polymer ?
#
loop_
_entity_poly.entity_id
_entity_poly.type
_entity_poly.pdbx_seq_one_letter_code
_entity_poly.pdbx_strand_id
1 'polypeptide(L)'
;MRNFILVALTTIQIMAQEPLPFSFIPTAPDEITTANTLTRMIQGLGFRYYWATEGLTLKDLKYRPTEEAQSTLETLQHIYGLAMVIKNTTENSANPRPMQEIPNGYKALRKATLSLLSIASEKLILATEEEVSQLKVVFDRQGKISSFPVWNLMNGPLQDAIYHTGQIVSFRRTTGNPIPKGVNVFLGVKN
;
A
#
# COMPACT_ATOMS: atom_id res chain seq x y z
N MET A 1 -5.29 -65.65 2.03
CA MET A 1 -4.74 -64.40 2.59
C MET A 1 -5.16 -63.28 1.66
N ARG A 2 -6.09 -62.38 2.09
CA ARG A 2 -6.60 -61.25 1.28
C ARG A 2 -5.78 -60.01 1.66
N ASN A 3 -4.98 -59.52 0.71
CA ASN A 3 -4.21 -58.27 0.88
C ASN A 3 -5.19 -57.07 0.73
N PHE A 4 -5.40 -56.34 1.80
CA PHE A 4 -6.05 -55.02 1.76
C PHE A 4 -4.99 -53.95 1.40
N ILE A 5 -5.13 -53.32 0.25
CA ILE A 5 -4.35 -52.15 -0.14
C ILE A 5 -5.07 -50.94 0.45
N LEU A 6 -4.44 -50.30 1.47
CA LEU A 6 -4.92 -49.06 2.05
C LEU A 6 -4.48 -47.91 1.14
N VAL A 7 -5.40 -47.35 0.37
CA VAL A 7 -5.14 -46.14 -0.42
C VAL A 7 -5.30 -44.91 0.51
N ALA A 8 -4.21 -44.31 0.89
CA ALA A 8 -4.23 -43.03 1.63
C ALA A 8 -4.56 -41.89 0.65
N LEU A 9 -5.76 -41.33 0.71
CA LEU A 9 -6.15 -40.12 0.02
C LEU A 9 -5.54 -38.92 0.77
N THR A 10 -4.44 -38.37 0.26
CA THR A 10 -3.90 -37.07 0.71
C THR A 10 -4.74 -35.94 0.10
N THR A 11 -5.60 -35.33 0.90
CA THR A 11 -6.31 -34.10 0.54
C THR A 11 -5.30 -32.94 0.53
N ILE A 12 -4.93 -32.48 -0.67
CA ILE A 12 -4.18 -31.21 -0.82
C ILE A 12 -5.18 -30.10 -0.55
N GLN A 13 -5.11 -29.49 0.63
CA GLN A 13 -5.80 -28.23 0.90
C GLN A 13 -5.11 -27.12 0.11
N ILE A 14 -5.71 -26.73 -1.02
CA ILE A 14 -5.33 -25.49 -1.72
C ILE A 14 -5.79 -24.34 -0.81
N MET A 15 -4.87 -23.78 -0.04
CA MET A 15 -5.10 -22.54 0.70
C MET A 15 -5.36 -21.45 -0.34
N ALA A 16 -6.62 -21.08 -0.52
CA ALA A 16 -6.98 -19.92 -1.32
C ALA A 16 -6.28 -18.70 -0.70
N GLN A 17 -5.42 -18.06 -1.47
CA GLN A 17 -4.74 -16.83 -1.03
C GLN A 17 -5.81 -15.75 -0.84
N GLU A 18 -5.93 -15.20 0.36
CA GLU A 18 -6.87 -14.12 0.63
C GLU A 18 -6.68 -12.96 -0.37
N PRO A 19 -7.77 -12.38 -0.86
CA PRO A 19 -7.70 -11.28 -1.80
C PRO A 19 -6.96 -10.09 -1.16
N LEU A 20 -6.11 -9.42 -1.94
CA LEU A 20 -5.41 -8.22 -1.47
C LEU A 20 -6.43 -7.09 -1.21
N PRO A 21 -6.21 -6.26 -0.17
CA PRO A 21 -7.10 -5.15 0.15
C PRO A 21 -7.10 -4.08 -0.95
N PHE A 22 -8.13 -3.23 -0.93
CA PHE A 22 -8.31 -2.06 -1.80
C PHE A 22 -8.62 -2.37 -3.28
N SER A 23 -9.17 -3.54 -3.61
CA SER A 23 -9.76 -3.76 -4.94
C SER A 23 -10.97 -2.85 -5.20
N PHE A 24 -11.58 -2.34 -4.13
CA PHE A 24 -12.62 -1.30 -4.11
C PHE A 24 -12.43 -0.40 -2.88
N ILE A 25 -13.08 0.78 -2.87
CA ILE A 25 -13.16 1.63 -1.67
C ILE A 25 -14.49 1.35 -0.97
N PRO A 26 -14.49 1.05 0.34
CA PRO A 26 -15.73 0.83 1.11
C PRO A 26 -16.69 2.02 1.04
N THR A 27 -17.97 1.80 1.33
CA THR A 27 -18.96 2.88 1.49
C THR A 27 -18.43 3.92 2.49
N ALA A 28 -18.65 5.19 2.16
CA ALA A 28 -18.24 6.27 3.06
C ALA A 28 -19.07 6.20 4.37
N PRO A 29 -18.46 6.48 5.54
CA PRO A 29 -19.22 6.71 6.76
C PRO A 29 -20.09 7.97 6.61
N ASP A 30 -21.17 8.05 7.39
CA ASP A 30 -22.12 9.17 7.34
C ASP A 30 -21.50 10.48 7.86
N GLU A 31 -20.58 10.37 8.82
CA GLU A 31 -19.95 11.52 9.45
C GLU A 31 -18.60 11.87 8.80
N ILE A 32 -18.36 13.16 8.61
CA ILE A 32 -17.06 13.70 8.18
C ILE A 32 -16.29 14.13 9.42
N THR A 33 -15.48 13.21 9.94
CA THR A 33 -14.53 13.46 11.03
C THR A 33 -13.10 13.52 10.47
N THR A 34 -12.14 13.99 11.27
CA THR A 34 -10.72 13.96 10.88
C THR A 34 -10.23 12.54 10.64
N ALA A 35 -10.63 11.61 11.51
CA ALA A 35 -10.30 10.19 11.40
C ALA A 35 -10.85 9.58 10.10
N ASN A 36 -12.16 9.80 9.82
CA ASN A 36 -12.80 9.32 8.60
C ASN A 36 -12.19 9.92 7.33
N THR A 37 -11.81 11.20 7.38
CA THR A 37 -11.17 11.90 6.26
C THR A 37 -9.80 11.32 5.96
N LEU A 38 -8.94 11.13 6.97
CA LEU A 38 -7.62 10.51 6.80
C LEU A 38 -7.74 9.04 6.34
N THR A 39 -8.67 8.29 6.93
CA THR A 39 -8.97 6.92 6.50
C THR A 39 -9.34 6.89 5.01
N ARG A 40 -10.22 7.78 4.56
CA ARG A 40 -10.64 7.87 3.15
C ARG A 40 -9.48 8.22 2.23
N MET A 41 -8.56 9.08 2.63
CA MET A 41 -7.36 9.40 1.86
C MET A 41 -6.47 8.16 1.69
N ILE A 42 -6.27 7.37 2.76
CA ILE A 42 -5.49 6.12 2.70
C ILE A 42 -6.19 5.07 1.83
N GLN A 43 -7.50 4.89 1.96
CA GLN A 43 -8.29 3.99 1.11
C GLN A 43 -8.21 4.38 -0.36
N GLY A 44 -8.28 5.69 -0.65
CA GLY A 44 -8.13 6.24 -2.00
C GLY A 44 -6.74 6.00 -2.60
N LEU A 45 -5.68 6.13 -1.79
CA LEU A 45 -4.32 5.74 -2.17
C LEU A 45 -4.24 4.23 -2.40
N GLY A 46 -4.75 3.41 -1.48
CA GLY A 46 -4.73 1.95 -1.58
C GLY A 46 -5.39 1.44 -2.85
N PHE A 47 -6.58 1.96 -3.19
CA PHE A 47 -7.30 1.64 -4.42
C PHE A 47 -6.49 1.99 -5.68
N ARG A 48 -5.91 3.19 -5.72
CA ARG A 48 -5.07 3.63 -6.84
C ARG A 48 -3.82 2.76 -6.97
N TYR A 49 -3.16 2.47 -5.87
CA TYR A 49 -1.97 1.61 -5.85
C TYR A 49 -2.31 0.18 -6.26
N TYR A 50 -3.44 -0.37 -5.77
CA TYR A 50 -3.91 -1.71 -6.15
C TYR A 50 -4.00 -1.84 -7.68
N TRP A 51 -4.71 -0.93 -8.34
CA TRP A 51 -4.93 -1.00 -9.80
C TRP A 51 -3.72 -0.52 -10.60
N ALA A 52 -2.94 0.43 -10.09
CA ALA A 52 -1.69 0.83 -10.73
C ALA A 52 -0.67 -0.31 -10.76
N THR A 53 -0.73 -1.21 -9.78
CA THR A 53 0.26 -2.28 -9.65
C THR A 53 -0.27 -3.66 -10.04
N GLU A 54 -1.55 -3.81 -10.37
CA GLU A 54 -2.10 -5.10 -10.81
C GLU A 54 -1.56 -5.49 -12.18
N GLY A 55 -0.98 -6.71 -12.28
CA GLY A 55 -0.51 -7.26 -13.56
C GLY A 55 0.72 -6.57 -14.15
N LEU A 56 1.59 -5.95 -13.35
CA LEU A 56 2.88 -5.44 -13.83
C LEU A 56 3.78 -6.59 -14.30
N THR A 57 4.38 -6.42 -15.49
CA THR A 57 5.32 -7.35 -16.10
C THR A 57 6.76 -6.98 -15.78
N LEU A 58 7.72 -7.86 -16.11
CA LEU A 58 9.16 -7.53 -15.99
C LEU A 58 9.57 -6.33 -16.82
N LYS A 59 8.92 -6.13 -17.99
CA LYS A 59 9.14 -4.94 -18.83
C LYS A 59 8.71 -3.67 -18.10
N ASP A 60 7.55 -3.70 -17.43
CA ASP A 60 7.08 -2.56 -16.65
C ASP A 60 8.00 -2.26 -15.48
N LEU A 61 8.39 -3.29 -14.71
CA LEU A 61 9.22 -3.13 -13.52
C LEU A 61 10.60 -2.54 -13.81
N LYS A 62 11.17 -2.84 -14.97
CA LYS A 62 12.48 -2.32 -15.41
C LYS A 62 12.40 -0.95 -16.07
N TYR A 63 11.20 -0.50 -16.47
CA TYR A 63 11.04 0.77 -17.18
C TYR A 63 11.45 1.94 -16.29
N ARG A 64 12.20 2.87 -16.89
CA ARG A 64 12.55 4.20 -16.36
C ARG A 64 12.48 5.23 -17.49
N PRO A 65 12.01 6.46 -17.22
CA PRO A 65 11.89 7.48 -18.27
C PRO A 65 13.22 7.94 -18.85
N THR A 66 14.27 8.04 -18.02
CA THR A 66 15.65 8.37 -18.38
C THR A 66 16.60 7.49 -17.59
N GLU A 67 17.88 7.51 -17.90
CA GLU A 67 18.90 6.71 -17.19
C GLU A 67 19.01 7.09 -15.71
N GLU A 68 18.88 8.37 -15.38
CA GLU A 68 18.95 8.88 -14.01
C GLU A 68 17.64 8.73 -13.22
N ALA A 69 16.51 8.51 -13.92
CA ALA A 69 15.23 8.37 -13.26
C ALA A 69 15.09 7.03 -12.54
N GLN A 70 14.31 7.01 -11.48
CA GLN A 70 13.92 5.76 -10.84
C GLN A 70 13.12 4.87 -11.81
N SER A 71 13.42 3.57 -11.78
CA SER A 71 12.59 2.56 -12.42
C SER A 71 11.26 2.41 -11.71
N THR A 72 10.29 1.77 -12.37
CA THR A 72 9.02 1.39 -11.73
C THR A 72 9.26 0.60 -10.44
N LEU A 73 10.19 -0.36 -10.41
CA LEU A 73 10.47 -1.14 -9.21
C LEU A 73 11.02 -0.26 -8.08
N GLU A 74 11.96 0.63 -8.36
CA GLU A 74 12.50 1.57 -7.37
C GLU A 74 11.42 2.53 -6.86
N THR A 75 10.52 2.99 -7.74
CA THR A 75 9.35 3.80 -7.35
C THR A 75 8.41 3.01 -6.43
N LEU A 76 8.17 1.71 -6.70
CA LEU A 76 7.39 0.85 -5.81
C LEU A 76 8.05 0.67 -4.43
N GLN A 77 9.37 0.54 -4.38
CA GLN A 77 10.13 0.47 -3.12
C GLN A 77 10.02 1.78 -2.33
N HIS A 78 10.05 2.91 -3.02
CA HIS A 78 9.83 4.22 -2.39
C HIS A 78 8.41 4.33 -1.81
N ILE A 79 7.36 3.95 -2.58
CA ILE A 79 5.97 3.94 -2.09
C ILE A 79 5.81 3.01 -0.88
N TYR A 80 6.49 1.86 -0.85
CA TYR A 80 6.51 0.98 0.32
C TYR A 80 7.06 1.70 1.56
N GLY A 81 8.16 2.43 1.40
CA GLY A 81 8.73 3.24 2.48
C GLY A 81 7.78 4.32 2.99
N LEU A 82 7.01 4.95 2.09
CA LEU A 82 5.97 5.92 2.45
C LEU A 82 4.79 5.25 3.18
N ALA A 83 4.35 4.06 2.73
CA ALA A 83 3.31 3.28 3.40
C ALA A 83 3.74 2.84 4.81
N MET A 84 5.02 2.51 5.01
CA MET A 84 5.59 2.28 6.35
C MET A 84 5.46 3.51 7.24
N VAL A 85 5.81 4.71 6.73
CA VAL A 85 5.65 5.96 7.50
C VAL A 85 4.20 6.21 7.84
N ILE A 86 3.26 6.00 6.90
CA ILE A 86 1.83 6.15 7.13
C ILE A 86 1.38 5.23 8.27
N LYS A 87 1.66 3.93 8.17
CA LYS A 87 1.30 2.93 9.18
C LYS A 87 1.92 3.26 10.55
N ASN A 88 3.22 3.52 10.60
CA ASN A 88 3.90 3.80 11.85
C ASN A 88 3.37 5.07 12.53
N THR A 89 2.98 6.09 11.73
CA THR A 89 2.34 7.31 12.27
C THR A 89 1.02 6.98 12.97
N THR A 90 0.19 6.11 12.38
CA THR A 90 -1.10 5.72 13.02
C THR A 90 -0.92 4.90 14.30
N GLU A 91 0.26 4.37 14.54
CA GLU A 91 0.62 3.61 15.75
C GLU A 91 1.50 4.42 16.72
N ASN A 92 1.77 5.69 16.44
CA ASN A 92 2.74 6.52 17.16
C ASN A 92 4.14 5.86 17.29
N SER A 93 4.52 5.06 16.29
CA SER A 93 5.80 4.36 16.22
C SER A 93 6.82 5.15 15.41
N ALA A 94 8.09 5.06 15.81
CA ALA A 94 9.17 5.71 15.08
C ALA A 94 9.49 5.00 13.75
N ASN A 95 9.92 5.78 12.77
CA ASN A 95 10.41 5.30 11.49
C ASN A 95 11.94 5.26 11.51
N PRO A 96 12.58 4.09 11.62
CA PRO A 96 14.04 3.99 11.61
C PRO A 96 14.60 4.40 10.24
N ARG A 97 15.76 5.06 10.27
CA ARG A 97 16.53 5.43 9.08
C ARG A 97 18.01 5.04 9.28
N PRO A 98 18.60 4.28 8.34
CA PRO A 98 17.98 3.77 7.12
C PRO A 98 16.85 2.78 7.40
N MET A 99 15.96 2.59 6.43
CA MET A 99 14.88 1.58 6.50
C MET A 99 15.51 0.18 6.49
N GLN A 100 15.06 -0.69 7.41
CA GLN A 100 15.77 -1.95 7.67
C GLN A 100 15.56 -3.00 6.58
N GLU A 101 14.33 -3.18 6.10
CA GLU A 101 14.04 -4.23 5.10
C GLU A 101 13.03 -3.77 4.06
N ILE A 102 13.28 -4.15 2.81
CA ILE A 102 12.35 -4.02 1.69
C ILE A 102 11.98 -5.43 1.24
N PRO A 103 10.68 -5.77 1.11
CA PRO A 103 10.28 -7.08 0.64
C PRO A 103 10.90 -7.44 -0.71
N ASN A 104 11.45 -8.64 -0.82
CA ASN A 104 12.10 -9.08 -2.04
C ASN A 104 11.07 -9.50 -3.09
N GLY A 105 11.18 -8.91 -4.26
CA GLY A 105 10.34 -9.19 -5.43
C GLY A 105 9.00 -8.46 -5.42
N TYR A 106 8.52 -8.20 -6.62
CA TYR A 106 7.33 -7.37 -6.88
C TYR A 106 6.06 -7.83 -6.14
N LYS A 107 5.76 -9.14 -6.14
CA LYS A 107 4.53 -9.65 -5.52
C LYS A 107 4.53 -9.45 -4.00
N ALA A 108 5.66 -9.72 -3.35
CA ALA A 108 5.83 -9.52 -1.91
C ALA A 108 5.76 -8.03 -1.56
N LEU A 109 6.44 -7.18 -2.32
CA LEU A 109 6.44 -5.72 -2.16
C LEU A 109 5.03 -5.14 -2.30
N ARG A 110 4.29 -5.54 -3.35
CA ARG A 110 2.90 -5.12 -3.57
C ARG A 110 2.00 -5.52 -2.41
N LYS A 111 2.06 -6.80 -1.99
CA LYS A 111 1.27 -7.30 -0.86
C LYS A 111 1.59 -6.52 0.42
N ALA A 112 2.86 -6.35 0.74
CA ALA A 112 3.28 -5.65 1.95
C ALA A 112 2.81 -4.19 1.95
N THR A 113 2.95 -3.45 0.84
CA THR A 113 2.47 -2.07 0.73
C THR A 113 0.97 -1.96 0.98
N LEU A 114 0.16 -2.81 0.32
CA LEU A 114 -1.29 -2.82 0.51
C LEU A 114 -1.68 -3.20 1.95
N SER A 115 -0.99 -4.16 2.57
CA SER A 115 -1.23 -4.55 3.96
C SER A 115 -0.93 -3.41 4.93
N LEU A 116 0.18 -2.67 4.74
CA LEU A 116 0.51 -1.50 5.57
C LEU A 116 -0.57 -0.42 5.50
N LEU A 117 -1.08 -0.13 4.29
CA LEU A 117 -2.17 0.83 4.10
C LEU A 117 -3.48 0.34 4.73
N SER A 118 -3.78 -0.98 4.69
CA SER A 118 -4.96 -1.57 5.33
C SER A 118 -4.90 -1.39 6.84
N ILE A 119 -3.78 -1.79 7.46
CA ILE A 119 -3.56 -1.63 8.90
C ILE A 119 -3.73 -0.16 9.32
N ALA A 120 -3.15 0.77 8.56
CA ALA A 120 -3.28 2.20 8.85
C ALA A 120 -4.73 2.68 8.77
N SER A 121 -5.48 2.26 7.75
CA SER A 121 -6.88 2.66 7.57
C SER A 121 -7.79 2.06 8.65
N GLU A 122 -7.57 0.80 9.01
CA GLU A 122 -8.31 0.10 10.08
C GLU A 122 -8.06 0.73 11.46
N LYS A 123 -6.83 1.18 11.72
CA LYS A 123 -6.49 1.86 12.96
C LYS A 123 -7.14 3.24 13.05
N LEU A 124 -7.11 4.02 11.97
CA LEU A 124 -7.65 5.38 11.96
C LEU A 124 -9.17 5.43 12.03
N ILE A 125 -9.89 4.50 11.39
CA ILE A 125 -11.36 4.51 11.40
C ILE A 125 -11.94 4.34 12.81
N LEU A 126 -11.15 3.80 13.74
CA LEU A 126 -11.53 3.62 15.15
C LEU A 126 -11.01 4.73 16.05
N ALA A 127 -10.21 5.68 15.53
CA ALA A 127 -9.57 6.72 16.32
C ALA A 127 -10.51 7.88 16.59
N THR A 128 -10.42 8.44 17.80
CA THR A 128 -11.10 9.68 18.18
C THR A 128 -10.36 10.90 17.60
N GLU A 129 -11.03 12.06 17.58
CA GLU A 129 -10.40 13.34 17.17
C GLU A 129 -9.18 13.68 18.02
N GLU A 130 -9.25 13.42 19.32
CA GLU A 130 -8.15 13.65 20.24
C GLU A 130 -6.95 12.75 19.89
N GLU A 131 -7.17 11.46 19.70
CA GLU A 131 -6.11 10.52 19.30
C GLU A 131 -5.46 10.94 17.98
N VAL A 132 -6.25 11.34 16.97
CA VAL A 132 -5.71 11.81 15.70
C VAL A 132 -4.88 13.08 15.88
N SER A 133 -5.31 14.01 16.73
CA SER A 133 -4.57 15.25 16.99
C SER A 133 -3.20 15.02 17.64
N GLN A 134 -3.05 13.92 18.36
CA GLN A 134 -1.79 13.54 19.03
C GLN A 134 -0.85 12.71 18.14
N LEU A 135 -1.27 12.28 16.96
CA LEU A 135 -0.43 11.54 16.04
C LEU A 135 0.78 12.38 15.58
N LYS A 136 1.94 11.74 15.53
CA LYS A 136 3.20 12.37 15.08
C LYS A 136 3.93 11.50 14.09
N VAL A 137 4.48 12.14 13.07
CA VAL A 137 5.45 11.50 12.16
C VAL A 137 6.82 11.57 12.84
N VAL A 138 7.31 10.44 13.33
CA VAL A 138 8.58 10.36 14.05
C VAL A 138 9.61 9.63 13.20
N PHE A 139 10.79 10.22 13.02
CA PHE A 139 11.95 9.57 12.41
C PHE A 139 13.04 9.36 13.45
N ASP A 140 13.59 8.13 13.46
CA ASP A 140 14.78 7.78 14.23
C ASP A 140 15.95 7.55 13.27
N ARG A 141 16.95 8.45 13.35
CA ARG A 141 18.20 8.35 12.61
C ARG A 141 19.32 7.95 13.57
N GLN A 142 19.34 6.65 13.94
CA GLN A 142 20.36 6.09 14.84
C GLN A 142 20.41 6.83 16.20
N GLY A 143 19.24 7.03 16.82
CA GLY A 143 19.10 7.73 18.09
C GLY A 143 18.84 9.23 17.96
N LYS A 144 19.02 9.84 16.79
CA LYS A 144 18.61 11.23 16.53
C LYS A 144 17.15 11.27 16.12
N ILE A 145 16.29 11.62 17.06
CA ILE A 145 14.83 11.69 16.86
C ILE A 145 14.44 13.04 16.26
N SER A 146 13.55 12.97 15.24
CA SER A 146 12.84 14.12 14.69
C SER A 146 11.35 13.84 14.71
N SER A 147 10.54 14.76 15.20
CA SER A 147 9.09 14.58 15.35
C SER A 147 8.34 15.74 14.70
N PHE A 148 7.29 15.42 13.94
CA PHE A 148 6.47 16.36 13.19
C PHE A 148 5.00 16.11 13.49
N PRO A 149 4.12 17.14 13.46
CA PRO A 149 2.70 16.96 13.68
C PRO A 149 2.05 16.15 12.53
N VAL A 150 0.84 15.65 12.77
CA VAL A 150 0.06 14.86 11.80
C VAL A 150 -0.14 15.54 10.44
N TRP A 151 -0.12 16.88 10.39
CA TRP A 151 -0.14 17.64 9.13
C TRP A 151 0.94 17.21 8.15
N ASN A 152 2.12 16.82 8.66
CA ASN A 152 3.21 16.35 7.83
C ASN A 152 2.97 14.95 7.25
N LEU A 153 2.10 14.15 7.84
CA LEU A 153 1.62 12.91 7.23
C LEU A 153 0.84 13.20 5.93
N MET A 154 -0.01 14.24 5.97
CA MET A 154 -0.83 14.62 4.82
C MET A 154 0.01 15.20 3.69
N ASN A 155 0.87 16.18 3.99
CA ASN A 155 1.70 16.87 3.00
C ASN A 155 2.77 15.96 2.38
N GLY A 156 3.36 15.09 3.19
CA GLY A 156 4.48 14.23 2.81
C GLY A 156 3.99 12.84 2.40
N PRO A 157 4.05 11.83 3.28
CA PRO A 157 3.89 10.43 2.90
C PRO A 157 2.63 10.12 2.10
N LEU A 158 1.47 10.70 2.43
CA LEU A 158 0.23 10.44 1.72
C LEU A 158 0.22 11.02 0.31
N GLN A 159 0.55 12.30 0.16
CA GLN A 159 0.53 12.95 -1.16
C GLN A 159 1.65 12.45 -2.05
N ASP A 160 2.83 12.23 -1.48
CA ASP A 160 3.97 11.70 -2.19
C ASP A 160 3.68 10.28 -2.74
N ALA A 161 3.07 9.41 -1.94
CA ALA A 161 2.66 8.08 -2.39
C ALA A 161 1.59 8.13 -3.51
N ILE A 162 0.64 9.09 -3.45
CA ILE A 162 -0.35 9.31 -4.52
C ILE A 162 0.35 9.79 -5.79
N TYR A 163 1.27 10.76 -5.68
CA TYR A 163 2.05 11.29 -6.79
C TYR A 163 2.84 10.19 -7.50
N HIS A 164 3.59 9.38 -6.75
CA HIS A 164 4.37 8.27 -7.29
C HIS A 164 3.50 7.14 -7.85
N THR A 165 2.33 6.89 -7.28
CA THR A 165 1.36 5.94 -7.86
C THR A 165 0.88 6.41 -9.24
N GLY A 166 0.69 7.71 -9.43
CA GLY A 166 0.40 8.31 -10.74
C GLY A 166 1.53 8.12 -11.76
N GLN A 167 2.79 8.19 -11.32
CA GLN A 167 3.93 7.87 -12.18
C GLN A 167 3.90 6.42 -12.66
N ILE A 168 3.60 5.44 -11.78
CA ILE A 168 3.45 4.03 -12.18
C ILE A 168 2.38 3.89 -13.28
N VAL A 169 1.25 4.58 -13.16
CA VAL A 169 0.18 4.58 -14.19
C VAL A 169 0.70 5.11 -15.53
N SER A 170 1.52 6.17 -15.53
CA SER A 170 2.13 6.73 -16.72
C SER A 170 3.17 5.77 -17.32
N PHE A 171 4.03 5.19 -16.50
CA PHE A 171 5.07 4.27 -16.93
C PHE A 171 4.50 3.04 -17.64
N ARG A 172 3.46 2.42 -17.06
CA ARG A 172 2.84 1.26 -17.69
C ARG A 172 2.04 1.59 -18.96
N ARG A 173 1.58 2.82 -19.15
CA ARG A 173 1.05 3.27 -20.44
C ARG A 173 2.14 3.30 -21.50
N THR A 174 3.31 3.80 -21.16
CA THR A 174 4.48 3.86 -22.06
C THR A 174 4.99 2.47 -22.43
N THR A 175 4.95 1.51 -21.51
CA THR A 175 5.36 0.12 -21.78
C THR A 175 4.33 -0.68 -22.59
N GLY A 176 3.11 -0.14 -22.78
CA GLY A 176 2.01 -0.80 -23.49
C GLY A 176 1.14 -1.70 -22.62
N ASN A 177 1.26 -1.60 -21.29
CA ASN A 177 0.46 -2.35 -20.32
C ASN A 177 -0.38 -1.40 -19.44
N PRO A 178 -1.37 -0.65 -19.97
CA PRO A 178 -2.18 0.28 -19.20
C PRO A 178 -2.98 -0.45 -18.10
N ILE A 179 -3.43 0.32 -17.08
CA ILE A 179 -4.34 -0.23 -16.06
C ILE A 179 -5.60 -0.82 -16.72
N PRO A 180 -6.25 -1.84 -16.09
CA PRO A 180 -7.46 -2.44 -16.64
C PRO A 180 -8.56 -1.40 -16.91
N LYS A 181 -9.33 -1.62 -17.98
CA LYS A 181 -10.54 -0.83 -18.25
C LYS A 181 -11.54 -0.97 -17.10
N GLY A 182 -12.37 0.05 -16.88
CA GLY A 182 -13.42 0.05 -15.87
C GLY A 182 -12.96 0.48 -14.48
N VAL A 183 -11.66 0.72 -14.25
CA VAL A 183 -11.19 1.29 -12.97
C VAL A 183 -11.64 2.74 -12.87
N ASN A 184 -12.57 3.00 -11.95
CA ASN A 184 -13.15 4.32 -11.70
C ASN A 184 -12.64 4.86 -10.36
N VAL A 185 -11.64 5.73 -10.39
CA VAL A 185 -11.02 6.31 -9.18
C VAL A 185 -11.92 7.31 -8.46
N PHE A 186 -12.93 7.86 -9.13
CA PHE A 186 -13.91 8.77 -8.51
C PHE A 186 -14.89 8.00 -7.64
N LEU A 187 -15.41 6.89 -8.15
CA LEU A 187 -16.35 6.03 -7.39
C LEU A 187 -15.65 5.00 -6.50
N GLY A 188 -14.36 4.73 -6.72
CA GLY A 188 -13.61 3.72 -5.96
C GLY A 188 -14.03 2.29 -6.29
N VAL A 189 -14.45 2.03 -7.52
CA VAL A 189 -14.88 0.70 -7.99
C VAL A 189 -14.25 0.33 -9.32
N LYS A 190 -14.27 -0.95 -9.64
CA LYS A 190 -14.00 -1.45 -10.99
C LYS A 190 -15.26 -2.09 -11.53
N ASN A 191 -15.75 -1.56 -12.65
CA ASN A 191 -16.86 -2.10 -13.44
C ASN A 191 -16.34 -3.06 -14.51
#